data_ebd0a61b16a08c7cac8138e7663bdac2
#
_entry.id   ebd0a61b16a08c7cac8138e7663bdac2
#
_cell.length_a   1.000
_cell.length_b   1.000
_cell.length_c   1.000
_cell.angle_alpha   90.00
_cell.angle_beta   90.00
_cell.angle_gamma   90.00
#
_symmetry.space_group_name_H-M   'P 1'
#
loop_
_entity.id
_entity.type
_entity.pdbx_description
1 polymer ?
#
loop_
_entity_poly.entity_id
_entity_poly.type
_entity_poly.pdbx_seq_one_letter_code
_entity_poly.pdbx_strand_id
1 'polypeptide(L)'
;MATSLITNDTQLRRYMPNVFATAQGETPLYDKVLPWLETAERWLFQQFVGDDYADSFLSLDENEPIRLTAAAVVVHEAFMRAVPSLDLVLTPNGFGIVSNQNVAPASRDRVARLIASLETSRDNSIEQLIAYLLREEEWYQSAIRQWFTATLFPNIDLANLCGFTEHRWANYLGLRSKAIDLEQRIAEEFVSPEQLAVFREEVFSMTWDFSLTATSHTQIIERLQIGRAHV
;
A
#
# COMPACT_ATOMS: atom_id res chain seq x y z
N MET A 1 -16.29 -11.47 15.60
CA MET A 1 -14.92 -12.01 15.33
C MET A 1 -14.48 -11.34 14.04
N ALA A 2 -13.42 -10.54 14.09
CA ALA A 2 -12.87 -9.93 12.89
C ALA A 2 -12.43 -11.04 11.93
N THR A 3 -12.97 -11.05 10.72
CA THR A 3 -12.63 -12.05 9.72
C THR A 3 -11.35 -11.56 9.02
N SER A 4 -10.26 -12.31 9.10
CA SER A 4 -9.01 -12.00 8.37
C SER A 4 -9.28 -11.82 6.86
N LEU A 5 -8.48 -11.00 6.19
CA LEU A 5 -8.59 -10.75 4.74
C LEU A 5 -8.26 -12.00 3.91
N ILE A 6 -7.37 -12.84 4.41
CA ILE A 6 -6.98 -14.11 3.78
C ILE A 6 -7.16 -15.24 4.80
N THR A 7 -8.02 -16.20 4.51
CA THR A 7 -8.39 -17.27 5.44
C THR A 7 -8.00 -18.66 4.98
N ASN A 8 -7.59 -18.83 3.72
CA ASN A 8 -7.30 -20.14 3.16
C ASN A 8 -6.39 -20.08 1.91
N ASP A 9 -5.89 -21.23 1.52
CA ASP A 9 -5.00 -21.41 0.39
C ASP A 9 -5.63 -21.00 -0.97
N THR A 10 -6.94 -21.12 -1.12
CA THR A 10 -7.63 -20.76 -2.36
C THR A 10 -7.63 -19.25 -2.55
N GLN A 11 -7.90 -18.48 -1.49
CA GLN A 11 -7.81 -17.02 -1.52
C GLN A 11 -6.36 -16.56 -1.76
N LEU A 12 -5.38 -17.20 -1.10
CA LEU A 12 -3.96 -16.90 -1.28
C LEU A 12 -3.52 -17.04 -2.75
N ARG A 13 -3.94 -18.10 -3.42
CA ARG A 13 -3.59 -18.38 -4.82
C ARG A 13 -4.15 -17.39 -5.82
N ARG A 14 -5.20 -16.65 -5.46
CA ARG A 14 -5.72 -15.55 -6.31
C ARG A 14 -4.64 -14.50 -6.58
N TYR A 15 -3.76 -14.25 -5.60
CA TYR A 15 -2.71 -13.23 -5.67
C TYR A 15 -1.32 -13.80 -5.99
N MET A 16 -1.16 -15.11 -5.81
CA MET A 16 0.10 -15.85 -6.06
C MET A 16 -0.15 -17.04 -7.00
N PRO A 17 -0.40 -16.77 -8.31
CA PRO A 17 -0.85 -17.81 -9.24
C PRO A 17 0.18 -18.93 -9.52
N ASN A 18 1.48 -18.66 -9.28
CA ASN A 18 2.55 -19.64 -9.53
C ASN A 18 2.78 -20.62 -8.36
N VAL A 19 1.90 -20.59 -7.37
CA VAL A 19 1.96 -21.52 -6.24
C VAL A 19 1.39 -22.87 -6.66
N PHE A 20 2.20 -23.92 -6.62
CA PHE A 20 1.76 -25.29 -6.90
C PHE A 20 0.79 -25.79 -5.83
N ALA A 21 -0.11 -26.68 -6.25
CA ALA A 21 -0.96 -27.41 -5.30
C ALA A 21 -0.08 -28.19 -4.31
N THR A 22 -0.44 -28.12 -3.03
CA THR A 22 0.23 -28.88 -1.97
C THR A 22 0.08 -30.37 -2.26
N ALA A 23 1.18 -31.11 -2.23
CA ALA A 23 1.14 -32.56 -2.36
C ALA A 23 0.45 -33.19 -1.12
N GLN A 24 -0.12 -34.38 -1.31
CA GLN A 24 -0.80 -35.07 -0.21
C GLN A 24 0.19 -35.35 0.94
N GLY A 25 -0.16 -34.84 2.14
CA GLY A 25 0.70 -35.00 3.33
C GLY A 25 1.67 -33.83 3.58
N GLU A 26 1.72 -32.82 2.70
CA GLU A 26 2.49 -31.59 2.93
C GLU A 26 1.63 -30.50 3.61
N THR A 27 2.26 -29.67 4.41
CA THR A 27 1.62 -28.50 5.00
C THR A 27 1.22 -27.51 3.91
N PRO A 28 -0.04 -27.04 3.85
CA PRO A 28 -0.49 -26.01 2.91
C PRO A 28 0.40 -24.76 2.97
N LEU A 29 0.57 -24.08 1.83
CA LEU A 29 1.38 -22.87 1.79
C LEU A 29 0.79 -21.77 2.69
N TYR A 30 -0.54 -21.68 2.74
CA TYR A 30 -1.23 -20.77 3.64
C TYR A 30 -0.76 -20.91 5.10
N ASP A 31 -0.71 -22.15 5.61
CA ASP A 31 -0.27 -22.40 6.99
C ASP A 31 1.21 -22.05 7.20
N LYS A 32 2.04 -22.24 6.18
CA LYS A 32 3.46 -21.87 6.23
C LYS A 32 3.67 -20.35 6.29
N VAL A 33 2.86 -19.58 5.58
CA VAL A 33 3.01 -18.12 5.50
C VAL A 33 2.10 -17.37 6.46
N LEU A 34 1.24 -18.05 7.21
CA LEU A 34 0.27 -17.44 8.13
C LEU A 34 0.88 -16.39 9.07
N PRO A 35 2.03 -16.60 9.74
CA PRO A 35 2.61 -15.60 10.64
C PRO A 35 2.97 -14.29 9.93
N TRP A 36 3.37 -14.37 8.68
CA TRP A 36 3.67 -13.18 7.85
C TRP A 36 2.40 -12.51 7.34
N LEU A 37 1.34 -13.28 7.02
CA LEU A 37 0.02 -12.74 6.67
C LEU A 37 -0.57 -11.95 7.83
N GLU A 38 -0.58 -12.49 9.04
CA GLU A 38 -1.04 -11.79 10.25
C GLU A 38 -0.25 -10.51 10.52
N THR A 39 1.05 -10.55 10.31
CA THR A 39 1.93 -9.39 10.48
C THR A 39 1.67 -8.32 9.42
N ALA A 40 1.49 -8.73 8.17
CA ALA A 40 1.21 -7.83 7.05
C ALA A 40 -0.21 -7.23 7.18
N GLU A 41 -1.19 -8.00 7.63
CA GLU A 41 -2.55 -7.53 7.86
C GLU A 41 -2.58 -6.48 8.98
N ARG A 42 -1.92 -6.74 10.11
CA ARG A 42 -1.77 -5.75 11.19
C ARG A 42 -1.08 -4.47 10.69
N TRP A 43 -0.03 -4.60 9.89
CA TRP A 43 0.65 -3.46 9.29
C TRP A 43 -0.30 -2.67 8.36
N LEU A 44 -1.11 -3.36 7.54
CA LEU A 44 -2.08 -2.72 6.64
C LEU A 44 -3.09 -1.89 7.46
N PHE A 45 -3.68 -2.47 8.51
CA PHE A 45 -4.65 -1.77 9.34
C PHE A 45 -4.02 -0.55 10.02
N GLN A 46 -2.82 -0.69 10.59
CA GLN A 46 -2.13 0.41 11.24
C GLN A 46 -1.70 1.54 10.30
N GLN A 47 -1.40 1.24 9.04
CA GLN A 47 -0.86 2.24 8.10
C GLN A 47 -1.93 2.87 7.21
N PHE A 48 -3.05 2.18 6.92
CA PHE A 48 -3.99 2.62 5.88
C PHE A 48 -5.44 2.66 6.36
N VAL A 49 -5.91 1.65 7.06
CA VAL A 49 -7.33 1.52 7.42
C VAL A 49 -7.65 2.29 8.70
N GLY A 50 -6.86 2.12 9.74
CA GLY A 50 -7.10 2.64 11.09
C GLY A 50 -7.95 1.69 11.93
N ASP A 51 -7.72 1.70 13.26
CA ASP A 51 -8.46 0.86 14.19
C ASP A 51 -9.94 1.27 14.30
N ASP A 52 -10.22 2.56 14.13
CA ASP A 52 -11.54 3.18 14.18
C ASP A 52 -12.44 2.81 12.99
N TYR A 53 -11.87 2.43 11.86
CA TYR A 53 -12.62 1.97 10.67
C TYR A 53 -12.51 0.45 10.45
N ALA A 54 -11.71 -0.27 11.22
CA ALA A 54 -11.38 -1.68 10.99
C ALA A 54 -12.60 -2.60 10.95
N ASP A 55 -13.54 -2.45 11.88
CA ASP A 55 -14.73 -3.30 11.96
C ASP A 55 -15.67 -3.07 10.77
N SER A 56 -15.92 -1.81 10.39
CA SER A 56 -16.69 -1.46 9.20
C SER A 56 -16.02 -2.00 7.92
N PHE A 57 -14.73 -1.82 7.80
CA PHE A 57 -13.94 -2.33 6.68
C PHE A 57 -14.05 -3.86 6.53
N LEU A 58 -13.95 -4.61 7.64
CA LEU A 58 -14.05 -6.06 7.64
C LEU A 58 -15.48 -6.55 7.43
N SER A 59 -16.50 -5.71 7.60
CA SER A 59 -17.90 -6.03 7.32
C SER A 59 -18.29 -5.90 5.84
N LEU A 60 -17.48 -5.25 5.01
CA LEU A 60 -17.69 -5.16 3.56
C LEU A 60 -17.70 -6.56 2.92
N ASP A 61 -18.35 -6.70 1.76
CA ASP A 61 -18.33 -7.97 1.00
C ASP A 61 -16.89 -8.36 0.61
N GLU A 62 -16.58 -9.65 0.68
CA GLU A 62 -15.24 -10.17 0.35
C GLU A 62 -14.81 -9.88 -1.10
N ASN A 63 -15.77 -9.63 -2.01
CA ASN A 63 -15.52 -9.32 -3.40
C ASN A 63 -15.53 -7.81 -3.69
N GLU A 64 -15.74 -6.97 -2.69
CA GLU A 64 -15.61 -5.52 -2.86
C GLU A 64 -14.21 -5.14 -3.33
N PRO A 65 -14.09 -4.25 -4.33
CA PRO A 65 -12.79 -3.88 -4.90
C PRO A 65 -11.77 -3.41 -3.86
N ILE A 66 -12.23 -2.67 -2.86
CA ILE A 66 -11.37 -2.19 -1.76
C ILE A 66 -10.82 -3.34 -0.92
N ARG A 67 -11.65 -4.36 -0.59
CA ARG A 67 -11.20 -5.54 0.15
C ARG A 67 -10.27 -6.42 -0.65
N LEU A 68 -10.55 -6.62 -1.94
CA LEU A 68 -9.67 -7.37 -2.84
C LEU A 68 -8.31 -6.69 -2.97
N THR A 69 -8.31 -5.36 -3.05
CA THR A 69 -7.06 -4.58 -3.13
C THR A 69 -6.26 -4.64 -1.81
N ALA A 70 -6.94 -4.53 -0.67
CA ALA A 70 -6.29 -4.69 0.64
C ALA A 70 -5.69 -6.10 0.81
N ALA A 71 -6.42 -7.14 0.41
CA ALA A 71 -5.91 -8.51 0.41
C ALA A 71 -4.67 -8.67 -0.48
N ALA A 72 -4.63 -8.01 -1.65
CA ALA A 72 -3.44 -7.99 -2.51
C ALA A 72 -2.23 -7.35 -1.81
N VAL A 73 -2.43 -6.20 -1.14
CA VAL A 73 -1.37 -5.54 -0.34
C VAL A 73 -0.83 -6.49 0.72
N VAL A 74 -1.72 -7.14 1.50
CA VAL A 74 -1.35 -8.08 2.57
C VAL A 74 -0.55 -9.25 2.02
N VAL A 75 -1.01 -9.88 0.95
CA VAL A 75 -0.33 -11.06 0.37
C VAL A 75 1.05 -10.68 -0.16
N HIS A 76 1.17 -9.61 -0.94
CA HIS A 76 2.45 -9.19 -1.50
C HIS A 76 3.44 -8.81 -0.38
N GLU A 77 3.01 -8.05 0.63
CA GLU A 77 3.85 -7.69 1.78
C GLU A 77 4.27 -8.93 2.59
N ALA A 78 3.35 -9.86 2.86
CA ALA A 78 3.64 -11.10 3.56
C ALA A 78 4.68 -11.95 2.83
N PHE A 79 4.55 -12.10 1.50
CA PHE A 79 5.51 -12.86 0.70
C PHE A 79 6.87 -12.20 0.59
N MET A 80 6.94 -10.86 0.47
CA MET A 80 8.22 -10.15 0.53
C MET A 80 9.00 -10.48 1.80
N ARG A 81 8.30 -10.59 2.93
CA ARG A 81 8.90 -10.93 4.24
C ARG A 81 9.21 -12.43 4.37
N ALA A 82 8.36 -13.29 3.82
CA ALA A 82 8.48 -14.73 3.93
C ALA A 82 9.56 -15.32 3.02
N VAL A 83 9.65 -14.86 1.75
CA VAL A 83 10.51 -15.45 0.72
C VAL A 83 11.96 -15.66 1.15
N PRO A 84 12.63 -14.70 1.86
CA PRO A 84 14.01 -14.90 2.30
C PRO A 84 14.21 -16.06 3.29
N SER A 85 13.14 -16.56 3.90
CA SER A 85 13.19 -17.60 4.94
C SER A 85 12.45 -18.90 4.58
N LEU A 86 11.75 -18.94 3.45
CA LEU A 86 10.94 -20.11 3.07
C LEU A 86 11.77 -21.37 2.75
N ASP A 87 13.03 -21.22 2.39
CA ASP A 87 13.97 -22.32 2.13
C ASP A 87 14.84 -22.64 3.36
N LEU A 88 14.70 -21.87 4.46
CA LEU A 88 15.49 -22.08 5.67
C LEU A 88 14.71 -22.94 6.68
N VAL A 89 15.38 -23.93 7.23
CA VAL A 89 14.88 -24.77 8.32
C VAL A 89 15.76 -24.54 9.55
N LEU A 90 15.14 -24.17 10.65
CA LEU A 90 15.80 -24.09 11.95
C LEU A 90 15.94 -25.51 12.51
N THR A 91 17.17 -25.94 12.71
CA THR A 91 17.50 -27.22 13.35
C THR A 91 18.15 -26.99 14.71
N PRO A 92 18.20 -27.98 15.62
CA PRO A 92 18.88 -27.82 16.90
C PRO A 92 20.36 -27.40 16.78
N ASN A 93 20.97 -27.65 15.62
CA ASN A 93 22.39 -27.36 15.34
C ASN A 93 22.60 -26.11 14.47
N GLY A 94 21.54 -25.34 14.15
CA GLY A 94 21.60 -24.12 13.33
C GLY A 94 20.61 -24.13 12.17
N PHE A 95 20.89 -23.31 11.15
CA PHE A 95 20.06 -23.21 9.95
C PHE A 95 20.46 -24.24 8.91
N GLY A 96 19.47 -24.93 8.34
CA GLY A 96 19.61 -25.81 7.18
C GLY A 96 18.83 -25.25 5.98
N ILE A 97 19.16 -25.71 4.78
CA ILE A 97 18.40 -25.42 3.55
C ILE A 97 17.61 -26.67 3.19
N VAL A 98 16.31 -26.49 2.87
CA VAL A 98 15.50 -27.58 2.32
C VAL A 98 15.96 -27.83 0.89
N SER A 99 16.64 -28.95 0.68
CA SER A 99 17.00 -29.45 -0.64
C SER A 99 16.23 -30.73 -0.92
N ASN A 100 15.43 -30.72 -1.97
CA ASN A 100 14.70 -31.91 -2.43
C ASN A 100 15.35 -32.42 -3.70
N GLN A 101 15.37 -33.75 -3.93
CA GLN A 101 16.04 -34.36 -5.09
C GLN A 101 15.50 -33.84 -6.44
N ASN A 102 14.29 -33.26 -6.46
CA ASN A 102 13.62 -32.77 -7.67
C ASN A 102 13.57 -31.24 -7.80
N VAL A 103 14.01 -30.47 -6.79
CA VAL A 103 13.91 -29.00 -6.80
C VAL A 103 15.24 -28.43 -6.31
N ALA A 104 15.95 -27.75 -7.21
CA ALA A 104 17.14 -26.99 -6.83
C ALA A 104 16.73 -25.66 -6.17
N PRO A 105 17.48 -25.20 -5.15
CA PRO A 105 17.26 -23.87 -4.57
C PRO A 105 17.28 -22.77 -5.63
N ALA A 106 16.39 -21.79 -5.49
CA ALA A 106 16.37 -20.65 -6.41
C ALA A 106 17.68 -19.84 -6.31
N SER A 107 18.18 -19.37 -7.45
CA SER A 107 19.35 -18.50 -7.42
C SER A 107 19.04 -17.17 -6.74
N ARG A 108 20.03 -16.56 -6.10
CA ARG A 108 19.92 -15.27 -5.41
C ARG A 108 19.27 -14.19 -6.29
N ASP A 109 19.65 -14.14 -7.57
CA ASP A 109 19.09 -13.16 -8.52
C ASP A 109 17.62 -13.40 -8.85
N ARG A 110 17.16 -14.66 -8.85
CA ARG A 110 15.75 -14.97 -9.06
C ARG A 110 14.93 -14.57 -7.84
N VAL A 111 15.42 -14.82 -6.64
CA VAL A 111 14.80 -14.40 -5.39
C VAL A 111 14.71 -12.88 -5.32
N ALA A 112 15.80 -12.17 -5.62
CA ALA A 112 15.81 -10.71 -5.64
C ALA A 112 14.79 -10.13 -6.63
N ARG A 113 14.72 -10.69 -7.86
CA ARG A 113 13.71 -10.26 -8.86
C ARG A 113 12.29 -10.55 -8.42
N LEU A 114 12.05 -11.66 -7.75
CA LEU A 114 10.72 -11.96 -7.19
C LEU A 114 10.34 -10.92 -6.14
N ILE A 115 11.22 -10.62 -5.20
CA ILE A 115 10.98 -9.62 -4.16
C ILE A 115 10.70 -8.25 -4.78
N ALA A 116 11.48 -7.81 -5.76
CA ALA A 116 11.25 -6.54 -6.47
C ALA A 116 9.90 -6.51 -7.21
N SER A 117 9.51 -7.63 -7.82
CA SER A 117 8.20 -7.76 -8.47
C SER A 117 7.05 -7.70 -7.46
N LEU A 118 7.20 -8.37 -6.30
CA LEU A 118 6.21 -8.32 -5.22
C LEU A 118 6.08 -6.91 -4.65
N GLU A 119 7.20 -6.22 -4.47
CA GLU A 119 7.22 -4.83 -4.01
C GLU A 119 6.49 -3.90 -4.98
N THR A 120 6.76 -4.01 -6.27
CA THR A 120 6.06 -3.24 -7.30
C THR A 120 4.55 -3.53 -7.28
N SER A 121 4.15 -4.79 -7.16
CA SER A 121 2.74 -5.19 -7.08
C SER A 121 2.07 -4.68 -5.81
N ARG A 122 2.76 -4.73 -4.67
CA ARG A 122 2.30 -4.16 -3.40
C ARG A 122 2.08 -2.66 -3.55
N ASP A 123 3.06 -1.93 -4.08
CA ASP A 123 3.01 -0.48 -4.21
C ASP A 123 1.88 -0.04 -5.15
N ASN A 124 1.63 -0.75 -6.25
CA ASN A 124 0.47 -0.54 -7.11
C ASN A 124 -0.85 -0.77 -6.36
N SER A 125 -0.90 -1.82 -5.54
CA SER A 125 -2.10 -2.11 -4.73
C SER A 125 -2.30 -1.07 -3.62
N ILE A 126 -1.24 -0.54 -3.01
CA ILE A 126 -1.31 0.56 -2.04
C ILE A 126 -1.90 1.82 -2.69
N GLU A 127 -1.43 2.18 -3.88
CA GLU A 127 -1.95 3.33 -4.63
C GLU A 127 -3.45 3.22 -4.86
N GLN A 128 -3.91 2.05 -5.31
CA GLN A 128 -5.33 1.79 -5.52
C GLN A 128 -6.11 1.77 -4.20
N LEU A 129 -5.57 1.17 -3.14
CA LEU A 129 -6.21 1.11 -1.84
C LEU A 129 -6.44 2.51 -1.27
N ILE A 130 -5.43 3.38 -1.30
CA ILE A 130 -5.56 4.77 -0.84
C ILE A 130 -6.64 5.49 -1.64
N ALA A 131 -6.69 5.28 -2.95
CA ALA A 131 -7.70 5.89 -3.79
C ALA A 131 -9.14 5.38 -3.51
N TYR A 132 -9.32 4.13 -3.09
CA TYR A 132 -10.60 3.64 -2.61
C TYR A 132 -10.94 4.23 -1.24
N LEU A 133 -10.01 4.18 -0.27
CA LEU A 133 -10.20 4.71 1.08
C LEU A 133 -10.60 6.19 1.08
N LEU A 134 -10.00 7.01 0.22
CA LEU A 134 -10.35 8.43 0.08
C LEU A 134 -11.82 8.67 -0.37
N ARG A 135 -12.51 7.65 -0.86
CA ARG A 135 -13.92 7.70 -1.26
C ARG A 135 -14.87 7.14 -0.21
N GLU A 136 -14.34 6.47 0.82
CA GLU A 136 -15.13 5.86 1.88
C GLU A 136 -15.53 6.91 2.91
N GLU A 137 -16.83 7.18 3.01
CA GLU A 137 -17.39 8.21 3.90
C GLU A 137 -17.09 7.92 5.38
N GLU A 138 -17.17 6.65 5.79
CA GLU A 138 -16.85 6.25 7.17
C GLU A 138 -15.36 6.42 7.50
N TRP A 139 -14.47 6.15 6.55
CA TRP A 139 -13.04 6.36 6.70
C TRP A 139 -12.68 7.85 6.82
N TYR A 140 -13.57 8.74 6.36
CA TYR A 140 -13.38 10.19 6.36
C TYR A 140 -13.09 10.76 7.76
N GLN A 141 -13.59 10.14 8.81
CA GLN A 141 -13.41 10.58 10.20
C GLN A 141 -12.15 9.98 10.86
N SER A 142 -11.44 9.08 10.20
CA SER A 142 -10.32 8.37 10.79
C SER A 142 -9.08 9.26 10.97
N ALA A 143 -8.29 8.97 12.01
CA ALA A 143 -7.00 9.63 12.23
C ALA A 143 -5.99 9.35 11.10
N ILE A 144 -6.08 8.16 10.48
CA ILE A 144 -5.24 7.77 9.35
C ILE A 144 -5.56 8.64 8.13
N ARG A 145 -6.84 8.91 7.84
CA ARG A 145 -7.20 9.85 6.78
C ARG A 145 -6.58 11.22 7.00
N GLN A 146 -6.67 11.77 8.22
CA GLN A 146 -6.08 13.06 8.52
C GLN A 146 -4.57 13.09 8.24
N TRP A 147 -3.89 11.98 8.51
CA TRP A 147 -2.48 11.85 8.17
C TRP A 147 -2.26 11.93 6.66
N PHE A 148 -3.03 11.21 5.84
CA PHE A 148 -2.88 11.27 4.36
C PHE A 148 -3.21 12.66 3.82
N THR A 149 -4.27 13.28 4.31
CA THR A 149 -4.76 14.58 3.81
C THR A 149 -4.04 15.79 4.38
N ALA A 150 -3.07 15.61 5.27
CA ALA A 150 -2.22 16.69 5.78
C ALA A 150 -1.27 17.31 4.72
N THR A 151 -1.27 16.80 3.49
CA THR A 151 -0.51 17.29 2.35
C THR A 151 -1.37 17.24 1.09
N LEU A 152 -1.06 18.06 0.08
CA LEU A 152 -1.69 18.02 -1.25
C LEU A 152 -1.36 16.75 -2.03
N PHE A 153 -0.47 15.92 -1.51
CA PHE A 153 -0.04 14.66 -2.12
C PHE A 153 -0.38 13.47 -1.20
N PRO A 154 -1.64 13.05 -1.13
CA PRO A 154 -2.09 12.01 -0.20
C PRO A 154 -1.70 10.61 -0.62
N ASN A 155 -1.16 10.42 -1.81
CA ASN A 155 -0.88 9.14 -2.40
C ASN A 155 0.59 8.99 -2.85
N ILE A 156 0.96 7.77 -3.16
CA ILE A 156 2.29 7.34 -3.60
C ILE A 156 2.76 8.05 -4.90
N ASP A 157 1.86 8.72 -5.60
CA ASP A 157 2.13 9.52 -6.81
C ASP A 157 3.23 10.56 -6.60
N LEU A 158 3.40 11.10 -5.39
CA LEU A 158 4.51 12.00 -5.07
C LEU A 158 5.87 11.36 -5.39
N ALA A 159 6.04 10.07 -5.12
CA ALA A 159 7.26 9.35 -5.46
C ALA A 159 7.45 9.28 -6.99
N ASN A 160 6.38 8.98 -7.74
CA ASN A 160 6.42 8.96 -9.20
C ASN A 160 6.77 10.34 -9.78
N LEU A 161 6.18 11.42 -9.27
CA LEU A 161 6.46 12.79 -9.69
C LEU A 161 7.92 13.20 -9.43
N CYS A 162 8.54 12.63 -8.39
CA CYS A 162 9.95 12.82 -8.08
C CYS A 162 10.88 11.86 -8.82
N GLY A 163 10.36 11.01 -9.73
CA GLY A 163 11.14 10.11 -10.59
C GLY A 163 11.49 8.77 -9.93
N PHE A 164 10.90 8.41 -8.79
CA PHE A 164 11.10 7.12 -8.14
C PHE A 164 10.13 6.09 -8.72
N THR A 165 10.66 5.13 -9.49
CA THR A 165 9.88 4.03 -10.10
C THR A 165 9.90 2.75 -9.26
N GLU A 166 10.88 2.64 -8.35
CA GLU A 166 11.06 1.53 -7.41
C GLU A 166 10.95 2.04 -5.97
N HIS A 167 10.64 1.15 -5.03
CA HIS A 167 10.48 1.47 -3.60
C HIS A 167 9.55 2.68 -3.35
N ARG A 168 8.47 2.78 -4.14
CA ARG A 168 7.63 3.99 -4.19
C ARG A 168 7.01 4.33 -2.85
N TRP A 169 6.50 3.34 -2.11
CA TRP A 169 5.95 3.57 -0.77
C TRP A 169 7.00 4.11 0.21
N ALA A 170 8.19 3.51 0.24
CA ALA A 170 9.27 3.96 1.11
C ALA A 170 9.76 5.37 0.73
N ASN A 171 9.88 5.65 -0.56
CA ASN A 171 10.24 6.97 -1.07
C ASN A 171 9.15 8.02 -0.76
N TYR A 172 7.87 7.66 -0.90
CA TYR A 172 6.77 8.53 -0.51
C TYR A 172 6.86 8.94 0.96
N LEU A 173 7.08 8.00 1.86
CA LEU A 173 7.25 8.29 3.29
C LEU A 173 8.41 9.27 3.55
N GLY A 174 9.53 9.10 2.85
CA GLY A 174 10.70 9.98 2.96
C GLY A 174 10.47 11.38 2.37
N LEU A 175 9.64 11.51 1.34
CA LEU A 175 9.34 12.77 0.66
C LEU A 175 8.22 13.55 1.34
N ARG A 176 7.29 12.87 1.98
CA ARG A 176 6.06 13.46 2.53
C ARG A 176 6.31 14.60 3.52
N SER A 177 7.25 14.44 4.45
CA SER A 177 7.60 15.51 5.39
C SER A 177 8.15 16.75 4.68
N LYS A 178 8.98 16.54 3.65
CA LYS A 178 9.54 17.63 2.84
C LYS A 178 8.45 18.34 2.02
N ALA A 179 7.46 17.59 1.52
CA ALA A 179 6.31 18.16 0.82
C ALA A 179 5.50 19.07 1.75
N ILE A 180 5.20 18.62 2.98
CA ILE A 180 4.50 19.40 3.99
C ILE A 180 5.28 20.69 4.33
N ASP A 181 6.58 20.60 4.57
CA ASP A 181 7.43 21.76 4.87
C ASP A 181 7.45 22.75 3.70
N LEU A 182 7.46 22.26 2.46
CA LEU A 182 7.41 23.10 1.27
C LEU A 182 6.05 23.77 1.12
N GLU A 183 4.96 23.04 1.30
CA GLU A 183 3.59 23.57 1.27
C GLU A 183 3.40 24.68 2.31
N GLN A 184 3.90 24.48 3.53
CA GLN A 184 3.85 25.49 4.58
C GLN A 184 4.61 26.77 4.20
N ARG A 185 5.83 26.65 3.68
CA ARG A 185 6.60 27.81 3.21
C ARG A 185 5.92 28.54 2.05
N ILE A 186 5.33 27.80 1.12
CA ILE A 186 4.56 28.41 0.02
C ILE A 186 3.32 29.15 0.59
N ALA A 187 2.67 28.58 1.59
CA ALA A 187 1.54 29.22 2.23
C ALA A 187 1.95 30.53 2.95
N GLU A 188 3.07 30.51 3.67
CA GLU A 188 3.58 31.70 4.38
C GLU A 188 4.03 32.83 3.45
N GLU A 189 4.64 32.49 2.30
CA GLU A 189 5.27 33.46 1.39
C GLU A 189 4.31 33.97 0.29
N PHE A 190 3.39 33.13 -0.22
CA PHE A 190 2.67 33.39 -1.46
C PHE A 190 1.15 33.29 -1.38
N VAL A 191 0.61 32.59 -0.39
CA VAL A 191 -0.83 32.32 -0.31
C VAL A 191 -1.36 32.74 1.05
N SER A 192 -1.72 31.87 1.89
CA SER A 192 -1.90 31.96 3.34
C SER A 192 -2.16 30.56 3.89
N PRO A 193 -1.96 30.32 5.19
CA PRO A 193 -2.31 29.03 5.81
C PRO A 193 -3.78 28.65 5.63
N GLU A 194 -4.69 29.62 5.67
CA GLU A 194 -6.13 29.42 5.49
C GLU A 194 -6.45 29.00 4.05
N GLN A 195 -5.82 29.62 3.06
CA GLN A 195 -5.98 29.24 1.66
C GLN A 195 -5.38 27.87 1.36
N LEU A 196 -4.25 27.52 1.96
CA LEU A 196 -3.71 26.16 1.86
C LEU A 196 -4.68 25.12 2.42
N ALA A 197 -5.34 25.40 3.55
CA ALA A 197 -6.36 24.54 4.11
C ALA A 197 -7.55 24.35 3.14
N VAL A 198 -8.01 25.45 2.51
CA VAL A 198 -9.07 25.41 1.49
C VAL A 198 -8.63 24.56 0.27
N PHE A 199 -7.40 24.70 -0.20
CA PHE A 199 -6.90 23.90 -1.32
C PHE A 199 -6.83 22.41 -0.98
N ARG A 200 -6.43 22.07 0.24
CA ARG A 200 -6.45 20.67 0.69
C ARG A 200 -7.88 20.13 0.73
N GLU A 201 -8.81 20.87 1.29
CA GLU A 201 -10.24 20.52 1.29
C GLU A 201 -10.77 20.36 -0.13
N GLU A 202 -10.49 21.27 -1.05
CA GLU A 202 -10.91 21.18 -2.46
C GLU A 202 -10.32 19.95 -3.17
N VAL A 203 -9.04 19.63 -2.94
CA VAL A 203 -8.39 18.44 -3.52
C VAL A 203 -9.06 17.15 -3.05
N PHE A 204 -9.51 17.11 -1.79
CA PHE A 204 -10.11 15.92 -1.21
C PHE A 204 -11.64 15.86 -1.33
N SER A 205 -12.31 16.99 -1.55
CA SER A 205 -13.75 17.05 -1.83
C SER A 205 -14.06 16.80 -3.31
N MET A 206 -13.11 17.02 -4.21
CA MET A 206 -13.24 16.57 -5.58
C MET A 206 -13.31 15.05 -5.57
N THR A 207 -14.43 14.50 -6.00
CA THR A 207 -14.58 13.07 -6.30
C THR A 207 -13.38 12.67 -7.18
N TRP A 208 -12.43 11.97 -6.58
CA TRP A 208 -11.18 11.60 -7.22
C TRP A 208 -11.49 10.65 -8.37
N ASP A 209 -11.67 11.20 -9.55
CA ASP A 209 -11.80 10.43 -10.78
C ASP A 209 -10.39 10.22 -11.33
N PHE A 210 -9.94 8.98 -11.38
CA PHE A 210 -8.63 8.61 -11.93
C PHE A 210 -8.40 9.11 -13.37
N SER A 211 -9.47 9.37 -14.13
CA SER A 211 -9.39 9.97 -15.45
C SER A 211 -8.99 11.46 -15.43
N LEU A 212 -9.06 12.11 -14.27
CA LEU A 212 -8.84 13.54 -14.11
C LEU A 212 -7.47 13.90 -13.52
N THR A 213 -6.59 12.92 -13.20
CA THR A 213 -5.31 13.20 -12.51
C THR A 213 -4.43 14.19 -13.27
N ALA A 214 -4.31 14.07 -14.59
CA ALA A 214 -3.55 15.02 -15.41
C ALA A 214 -4.23 16.41 -15.48
N THR A 215 -5.56 16.43 -15.55
CA THR A 215 -6.36 17.68 -15.68
C THR A 215 -6.43 18.42 -14.35
N SER A 216 -6.53 17.70 -13.22
CA SER A 216 -6.59 18.30 -11.88
C SER A 216 -5.27 18.95 -11.49
N HIS A 217 -4.14 18.33 -11.78
CA HIS A 217 -2.82 18.95 -11.56
C HIS A 217 -2.65 20.20 -12.40
N THR A 218 -3.11 20.22 -13.65
CA THR A 218 -3.10 21.40 -14.52
C THR A 218 -3.97 22.52 -13.94
N GLN A 219 -5.16 22.20 -13.43
CA GLN A 219 -6.06 23.19 -12.81
C GLN A 219 -5.50 23.76 -11.51
N ILE A 220 -4.85 22.93 -10.67
CA ILE A 220 -4.17 23.43 -9.46
C ILE A 220 -3.02 24.36 -9.84
N ILE A 221 -2.21 23.99 -10.82
CA ILE A 221 -1.11 24.82 -11.33
C ILE A 221 -1.65 26.12 -11.95
N GLU A 222 -2.73 26.06 -12.71
CA GLU A 222 -3.39 27.26 -13.28
C GLU A 222 -3.93 28.17 -12.17
N ARG A 223 -4.57 27.65 -11.13
CA ARG A 223 -5.06 28.44 -9.97
C ARG A 223 -3.91 29.07 -9.18
N LEU A 224 -2.81 28.35 -8.99
CA LEU A 224 -1.58 28.88 -8.37
C LEU A 224 -0.94 29.99 -9.22
N GLN A 225 -1.05 29.91 -10.56
CA GLN A 225 -0.58 30.96 -11.49
C GLN A 225 -1.50 32.22 -11.49
N ILE A 226 -2.80 32.01 -11.35
CA ILE A 226 -3.77 33.14 -11.24
C ILE A 226 -3.53 33.94 -9.94
N GLY A 227 -3.20 33.25 -8.83
CA GLY A 227 -2.81 33.91 -7.58
C GLY A 227 -1.58 34.83 -7.72
N ARG A 228 -0.66 34.55 -8.65
CA ARG A 228 0.50 35.40 -8.96
C ARG A 228 0.15 36.66 -9.74
N ALA A 229 -0.97 36.70 -10.42
CA ALA A 229 -1.37 37.86 -11.23
C ALA A 229 -2.11 38.96 -10.43
N HIS A 230 -2.35 38.74 -9.14
CA HIS A 230 -3.08 39.65 -8.25
C HIS A 230 -2.24 40.17 -7.06
N VAL A 231 -0.89 39.98 -7.08
CA VAL A 231 0.01 40.55 -6.07
C VAL A 231 0.85 41.68 -6.70
#